data_ab553907b3672348cbe10aea057cac27
#
_entry.id   ab553907b3672348cbe10aea057cac27
#
_cell.length_a   1.000
_cell.length_b   1.000
_cell.length_c   1.000
_cell.angle_alpha   90.00
_cell.angle_beta   90.00
_cell.angle_gamma   90.00
#
_symmetry.space_group_name_H-M   'P 1'
#
loop_
_entity.id
_entity.type
_entity.pdbx_description
1 polymer ?
#
loop_
_entity_poly.entity_id
_entity_poly.type
_entity_poly.pdbx_seq_one_letter_code
_entity_poly.pdbx_strand_id
1 'polypeptide(L)'
;MAESIDIRELNERIESQSSFVTNLTTGMNQVIVGQRHLIDSLLISLLSDGHILLEGVPGLAKTLAIKTLSQLVDARYSRIQFTPDLLPADVIGTQIYSQKDEAFHVKKGPVFANFVLADEINRAPAKVQSALLEAMQEHQVTIGDSTFTLPDPFLVLATQNPIEQEGTYMLPEAQVDRFMLKVVIDYPTLEEEKLVIRENLQESMPVVHPVITANEILEARRVVKDVYIDDKIMQYIADIVFATRYPERYQLPELKQMITFGGSPRASINLAKASRAYAFIKHRGYVVPEDVRAVAHDVLRHRIGLSYEAEATNLTTEKIISEIINKVQVP
;
A
#
# COMPACT_ATOMS: atom_id res chain seq x y z
N MET A 1 18.87 13.65 27.59
CA MET A 1 17.82 14.68 27.80
C MET A 1 17.00 14.70 26.53
N ALA A 2 15.75 14.28 26.58
CA ALA A 2 14.86 14.40 25.42
C ALA A 2 14.62 15.91 25.22
N GLU A 3 15.05 16.44 24.08
CA GLU A 3 14.65 17.78 23.67
C GLU A 3 13.12 17.82 23.65
N SER A 4 12.54 18.76 24.36
CA SER A 4 11.10 19.00 24.30
C SER A 4 10.78 19.42 22.88
N ILE A 5 10.16 18.50 22.12
CA ILE A 5 9.70 18.79 20.76
C ILE A 5 8.69 19.93 20.87
N ASP A 6 8.99 21.09 20.30
CA ASP A 6 8.00 22.14 20.15
C ASP A 6 6.99 21.73 19.07
N ILE A 7 5.83 21.23 19.54
CA ILE A 7 4.76 20.75 18.67
C ILE A 7 4.26 21.84 17.72
N ARG A 8 4.38 23.11 18.08
CA ARG A 8 3.95 24.23 17.22
C ARG A 8 4.91 24.39 16.04
N GLU A 9 6.21 24.45 16.31
CA GLU A 9 7.23 24.56 15.26
C GLU A 9 7.18 23.33 14.33
N LEU A 10 7.01 22.14 14.90
CA LEU A 10 6.84 20.90 14.13
C LEU A 10 5.59 20.97 13.24
N ASN A 11 4.48 21.48 13.77
CA ASN A 11 3.22 21.56 13.01
C ASN A 11 3.33 22.57 11.86
N GLU A 12 3.90 23.77 12.07
CA GLU A 12 4.15 24.76 11.03
C GLU A 12 5.07 24.21 9.93
N ARG A 13 6.13 23.48 10.31
CA ARG A 13 7.03 22.83 9.36
C ARG A 13 6.29 21.79 8.52
N ILE A 14 5.47 20.96 9.15
CA ILE A 14 4.73 19.90 8.45
C ILE A 14 3.65 20.50 7.55
N GLU A 15 2.94 21.53 7.99
CA GLU A 15 1.94 22.23 7.17
C GLU A 15 2.57 22.79 5.89
N SER A 16 3.73 23.42 6.01
CA SER A 16 4.49 23.92 4.86
C SER A 16 4.96 22.77 3.94
N GLN A 17 5.54 21.73 4.51
CA GLN A 17 6.13 20.60 3.76
C GLN A 17 5.09 19.66 3.16
N SER A 18 3.85 19.65 3.65
CA SER A 18 2.76 18.82 3.14
C SER A 18 1.89 19.51 2.08
N SER A 19 2.17 20.77 1.74
CA SER A 19 1.38 21.55 0.79
C SER A 19 1.22 20.89 -0.58
N PHE A 20 2.23 20.15 -1.05
CA PHE A 20 2.20 19.40 -2.30
C PHE A 20 1.14 18.28 -2.30
N VAL A 21 0.76 17.75 -1.14
CA VAL A 21 -0.26 16.69 -1.01
C VAL A 21 -1.59 17.15 -1.59
N THR A 22 -1.95 18.41 -1.34
CA THR A 22 -3.17 19.01 -1.90
C THR A 22 -3.10 19.05 -3.43
N ASN A 23 -1.94 19.42 -4.00
CA ASN A 23 -1.74 19.44 -5.46
C ASN A 23 -1.77 18.04 -6.05
N LEU A 24 -1.13 17.04 -5.40
CA LEU A 24 -1.21 15.64 -5.82
C LEU A 24 -2.65 15.13 -5.80
N THR A 25 -3.36 15.34 -4.70
CA THR A 25 -4.76 14.92 -4.56
C THR A 25 -5.65 15.58 -5.61
N THR A 26 -5.45 16.87 -5.88
CA THR A 26 -6.19 17.59 -6.91
C THR A 26 -5.89 17.03 -8.29
N GLY A 27 -4.61 16.80 -8.63
CA GLY A 27 -4.22 16.18 -9.89
C GLY A 27 -4.76 14.76 -10.07
N MET A 28 -4.77 13.97 -9.01
CA MET A 28 -5.40 12.64 -9.03
C MET A 28 -6.91 12.73 -9.30
N ASN A 29 -7.61 13.63 -8.61
CA ASN A 29 -9.06 13.82 -8.75
C ASN A 29 -9.48 14.39 -10.11
N GLN A 30 -8.56 15.01 -10.88
CA GLN A 30 -8.84 15.43 -12.27
C GLN A 30 -9.01 14.22 -13.21
N VAL A 31 -8.42 13.08 -12.89
CA VAL A 31 -8.39 11.90 -13.74
C VAL A 31 -9.21 10.75 -13.15
N ILE A 32 -9.21 10.63 -11.83
CA ILE A 32 -9.88 9.55 -11.09
C ILE A 32 -11.15 10.10 -10.47
N VAL A 33 -12.28 9.61 -10.95
CA VAL A 33 -13.60 9.96 -10.39
C VAL A 33 -13.86 9.08 -9.17
N GLY A 34 -14.20 9.71 -8.04
CA GLY A 34 -14.40 8.99 -6.77
C GLY A 34 -13.12 8.36 -6.25
N GLN A 35 -13.20 7.13 -5.73
CA GLN A 35 -12.06 6.32 -5.28
C GLN A 35 -11.09 7.07 -4.33
N ARG A 36 -11.63 7.98 -3.50
CA ARG A 36 -10.84 8.80 -2.57
C ARG A 36 -9.99 7.94 -1.65
N HIS A 37 -10.55 6.82 -1.19
CA HIS A 37 -9.85 5.88 -0.34
C HIS A 37 -8.60 5.27 -1.03
N LEU A 38 -8.70 4.95 -2.32
CA LEU A 38 -7.56 4.48 -3.11
C LEU A 38 -6.48 5.56 -3.22
N ILE A 39 -6.86 6.81 -3.47
CA ILE A 39 -5.92 7.94 -3.58
C ILE A 39 -5.20 8.15 -2.24
N ASP A 40 -5.94 8.22 -1.14
CA ASP A 40 -5.34 8.38 0.20
C ASP A 40 -4.39 7.20 0.51
N SER A 41 -4.77 5.96 0.20
CA SER A 41 -3.95 4.76 0.43
C SER A 41 -2.66 4.77 -0.41
N LEU A 42 -2.72 5.23 -1.66
CA LEU A 42 -1.54 5.41 -2.51
C LEU A 42 -0.56 6.44 -1.91
N LEU A 43 -1.07 7.57 -1.44
CA LEU A 43 -0.26 8.61 -0.80
C LEU A 43 0.34 8.14 0.52
N ILE A 44 -0.45 7.44 1.35
CA ILE A 44 0.04 6.84 2.61
C ILE A 44 1.20 5.89 2.32
N SER A 45 1.04 4.98 1.36
CA SER A 45 2.08 4.01 1.05
C SER A 45 3.32 4.66 0.43
N LEU A 46 3.15 5.64 -0.46
CA LEU A 46 4.25 6.40 -1.05
C LEU A 46 5.07 7.11 0.03
N LEU A 47 4.41 7.78 0.98
CA LEU A 47 5.04 8.55 2.05
C LEU A 47 5.62 7.68 3.17
N SER A 48 5.08 6.47 3.37
CA SER A 48 5.53 5.52 4.41
C SER A 48 6.57 4.53 3.93
N ASP A 49 7.00 4.61 2.65
CA ASP A 49 7.87 3.61 2.02
C ASP A 49 7.30 2.20 2.12
N GLY A 50 6.03 2.07 1.71
CA GLY A 50 5.28 0.82 1.75
C GLY A 50 4.74 0.43 0.39
N HIS A 51 4.22 -0.79 0.28
CA HIS A 51 3.61 -1.33 -0.93
C HIS A 51 2.14 -1.66 -0.68
N ILE A 52 1.32 -1.70 -1.74
CA ILE A 52 -0.13 -1.88 -1.66
C ILE A 52 -0.55 -3.15 -2.38
N LEU A 53 -1.44 -3.90 -1.77
CA LEU A 53 -2.22 -4.94 -2.40
C LEU A 53 -3.66 -4.43 -2.58
N LEU A 54 -4.11 -4.33 -3.83
CA LEU A 54 -5.50 -3.97 -4.15
C LEU A 54 -6.33 -5.20 -4.45
N GLU A 55 -7.44 -5.31 -3.77
CA GLU A 55 -8.47 -6.30 -4.05
C GLU A 55 -9.71 -5.60 -4.59
N GLY A 56 -10.21 -6.08 -5.71
CA GLY A 56 -11.41 -5.52 -6.33
C GLY A 56 -11.57 -6.00 -7.77
N VAL A 57 -12.80 -5.87 -8.27
CA VAL A 57 -13.16 -6.29 -9.62
C VAL A 57 -12.39 -5.51 -10.70
N PRO A 58 -12.28 -6.04 -11.92
CA PRO A 58 -11.71 -5.31 -13.05
C PRO A 58 -12.48 -4.00 -13.35
N GLY A 59 -11.80 -3.02 -13.95
CA GLY A 59 -12.46 -1.79 -14.41
C GLY A 59 -12.54 -0.65 -13.39
N LEU A 60 -12.03 -0.82 -12.16
CA LEU A 60 -12.09 0.19 -11.09
C LEU A 60 -10.89 1.17 -11.09
N ALA A 61 -10.43 1.60 -12.26
CA ALA A 61 -9.37 2.61 -12.45
C ALA A 61 -8.02 2.33 -11.75
N LYS A 62 -7.72 1.08 -11.33
CA LYS A 62 -6.48 0.73 -10.62
C LYS A 62 -5.23 1.11 -11.40
N THR A 63 -5.19 0.72 -12.69
CA THR A 63 -4.08 1.05 -13.59
C THR A 63 -3.95 2.55 -13.81
N LEU A 64 -5.10 3.24 -13.95
CA LEU A 64 -5.15 4.67 -14.17
C LEU A 64 -4.61 5.42 -12.95
N ALA A 65 -4.96 5.00 -11.73
CA ALA A 65 -4.54 5.63 -10.50
C ALA A 65 -3.01 5.66 -10.31
N ILE A 66 -2.35 4.50 -10.43
CA ILE A 66 -0.89 4.44 -10.25
C ILE A 66 -0.14 5.13 -11.40
N LYS A 67 -0.66 5.04 -12.63
CA LYS A 67 -0.10 5.74 -13.78
C LYS A 67 -0.20 7.26 -13.61
N THR A 68 -1.34 7.77 -13.19
CA THR A 68 -1.54 9.20 -12.90
C THR A 68 -0.63 9.66 -11.78
N LEU A 69 -0.51 8.91 -10.68
CA LEU A 69 0.41 9.23 -9.60
C LEU A 69 1.86 9.31 -10.09
N SER A 70 2.30 8.36 -10.94
CA SER A 70 3.66 8.37 -11.49
C SER A 70 3.94 9.60 -12.35
N GLN A 71 2.94 10.08 -13.10
CA GLN A 71 3.07 11.29 -13.90
C GLN A 71 3.13 12.55 -13.03
N LEU A 72 2.33 12.61 -11.97
CA LEU A 72 2.33 13.74 -11.02
C LEU A 72 3.63 13.84 -10.21
N VAL A 73 4.34 12.72 -10.01
CA VAL A 73 5.62 12.65 -9.27
C VAL A 73 6.85 12.72 -10.22
N ASP A 74 6.64 12.85 -11.53
CA ASP A 74 7.70 12.79 -12.55
C ASP A 74 8.61 11.55 -12.38
N ALA A 75 7.99 10.38 -12.28
CA ALA A 75 8.67 9.14 -11.97
C ALA A 75 8.37 8.05 -13.00
N ARG A 76 9.29 7.08 -13.13
CA ARG A 76 9.14 5.97 -14.09
C ARG A 76 8.05 5.02 -13.64
N TYR A 77 7.16 4.69 -14.58
CA TYR A 77 6.09 3.72 -14.41
C TYR A 77 6.36 2.46 -15.23
N SER A 78 6.02 1.30 -14.67
CA SER A 78 6.01 0.02 -15.37
C SER A 78 4.77 -0.79 -14.99
N ARG A 79 4.24 -1.56 -15.94
CA ARG A 79 3.17 -2.53 -15.71
C ARG A 79 3.68 -3.92 -16.02
N ILE A 80 3.43 -4.86 -15.12
CA ILE A 80 3.71 -6.27 -15.26
C ILE A 80 2.37 -7.00 -15.16
N GLN A 81 1.92 -7.59 -16.27
CA GLN A 81 0.75 -8.46 -16.27
C GLN A 81 1.19 -9.84 -15.83
N PHE A 82 0.69 -10.33 -14.72
CA PHE A 82 1.00 -11.66 -14.23
C PHE A 82 0.17 -12.71 -14.95
N THR A 83 0.84 -13.74 -15.50
CA THR A 83 0.25 -14.83 -16.26
C THR A 83 0.88 -16.16 -15.82
N PRO A 84 0.21 -17.32 -16.07
CA PRO A 84 0.73 -18.63 -15.64
C PRO A 84 2.09 -19.01 -16.26
N ASP A 85 2.43 -18.44 -17.42
CA ASP A 85 3.67 -18.72 -18.17
C ASP A 85 4.81 -17.73 -17.84
N LEU A 86 4.56 -16.71 -17.01
CA LEU A 86 5.56 -15.72 -16.64
C LEU A 86 6.72 -16.37 -15.87
N LEU A 87 7.94 -15.96 -16.17
CA LEU A 87 9.15 -16.39 -15.46
C LEU A 87 9.69 -15.27 -14.54
N PRO A 88 10.44 -15.59 -13.48
CA PRO A 88 11.09 -14.59 -12.65
C PRO A 88 11.97 -13.62 -13.46
N ALA A 89 12.66 -14.11 -14.50
CA ALA A 89 13.49 -13.30 -15.38
C ALA A 89 12.70 -12.23 -16.15
N ASP A 90 11.41 -12.46 -16.42
CA ASP A 90 10.55 -11.47 -17.10
C ASP A 90 10.24 -10.29 -16.18
N VAL A 91 10.29 -10.49 -14.85
CA VAL A 91 10.05 -9.45 -13.84
C VAL A 91 11.33 -8.73 -13.48
N ILE A 92 12.38 -9.46 -13.12
CA ILE A 92 13.62 -8.91 -12.58
C ILE A 92 14.70 -8.64 -13.64
N GLY A 93 14.62 -9.33 -14.78
CA GLY A 93 15.63 -9.26 -15.82
C GLY A 93 16.53 -10.49 -15.87
N THR A 94 17.41 -10.52 -16.84
CA THR A 94 18.28 -11.66 -17.14
C THR A 94 19.62 -11.23 -17.74
N GLN A 95 20.57 -12.15 -17.79
CA GLN A 95 21.79 -11.99 -18.58
C GLN A 95 21.56 -12.51 -19.99
N ILE A 96 21.99 -11.74 -20.99
CA ILE A 96 21.94 -12.10 -22.40
C ILE A 96 23.36 -12.15 -22.92
N TYR A 97 23.73 -13.27 -23.57
CA TYR A 97 25.00 -13.39 -24.24
C TYR A 97 24.97 -12.62 -25.57
N SER A 98 25.88 -11.69 -25.73
CA SER A 98 26.09 -10.96 -26.99
C SER A 98 27.21 -11.65 -27.81
N GLN A 99 26.85 -12.23 -28.93
CA GLN A 99 27.85 -12.82 -29.85
C GLN A 99 28.81 -11.78 -30.45
N LYS A 100 28.36 -10.52 -30.51
CA LYS A 100 29.18 -9.43 -31.07
C LYS A 100 30.33 -9.04 -30.13
N ASP A 101 30.05 -9.03 -28.83
CA ASP A 101 30.99 -8.58 -27.80
C ASP A 101 31.63 -9.76 -27.07
N GLU A 102 31.20 -11.00 -27.40
CA GLU A 102 31.58 -12.25 -26.71
C GLU A 102 31.41 -12.17 -25.17
N ALA A 103 30.41 -11.41 -24.72
CA ALA A 103 30.18 -11.11 -23.31
C ALA A 103 28.72 -11.22 -22.91
N PHE A 104 28.48 -11.43 -21.62
CA PHE A 104 27.15 -11.37 -21.04
C PHE A 104 26.78 -9.94 -20.66
N HIS A 105 25.61 -9.49 -21.10
CA HIS A 105 25.05 -8.18 -20.78
C HIS A 105 23.79 -8.36 -19.92
N VAL A 106 23.66 -7.55 -18.88
CA VAL A 106 22.46 -7.55 -18.05
C VAL A 106 21.37 -6.76 -18.75
N LYS A 107 20.24 -7.41 -19.01
CA LYS A 107 18.98 -6.76 -19.40
C LYS A 107 18.10 -6.65 -18.18
N LYS A 108 17.95 -5.43 -17.64
CA LYS A 108 17.07 -5.14 -16.51
C LYS A 108 15.61 -5.36 -16.89
N GLY A 109 14.84 -5.96 -15.97
CA GLY A 109 13.42 -6.21 -16.13
C GLY A 109 12.55 -4.99 -15.76
N PRO A 110 11.23 -5.10 -15.93
CA PRO A 110 10.28 -4.02 -15.67
C PRO A 110 10.21 -3.58 -14.20
N VAL A 111 10.71 -4.37 -13.26
CA VAL A 111 10.77 -4.00 -11.84
C VAL A 111 11.66 -2.78 -11.58
N PHE A 112 12.58 -2.45 -12.51
CA PHE A 112 13.46 -1.28 -12.42
C PHE A 112 12.74 0.02 -12.80
N ALA A 113 11.61 0.27 -12.16
CA ALA A 113 10.83 1.51 -12.25
C ALA A 113 10.47 1.99 -10.83
N ASN A 114 10.17 3.27 -10.69
CA ASN A 114 9.74 3.85 -9.40
C ASN A 114 8.36 3.35 -8.99
N PHE A 115 7.44 3.26 -9.95
CA PHE A 115 6.07 2.83 -9.75
C PHE A 115 5.80 1.58 -10.60
N VAL A 116 5.53 0.46 -9.95
CA VAL A 116 5.27 -0.82 -10.59
C VAL A 116 3.85 -1.26 -10.30
N LEU A 117 3.06 -1.47 -11.35
CA LEU A 117 1.79 -2.16 -11.28
C LEU A 117 2.03 -3.66 -11.54
N ALA A 118 1.88 -4.48 -10.52
CA ALA A 118 1.86 -5.94 -10.63
C ALA A 118 0.39 -6.40 -10.77
N ASP A 119 -0.08 -6.46 -12.02
CA ASP A 119 -1.48 -6.71 -12.30
C ASP A 119 -1.79 -8.21 -12.26
N GLU A 120 -2.82 -8.58 -11.49
CA GLU A 120 -3.26 -9.97 -11.25
C GLU A 120 -2.14 -10.87 -10.69
N ILE A 121 -1.45 -10.43 -9.62
CA ILE A 121 -0.28 -11.11 -9.05
C ILE A 121 -0.54 -12.59 -8.72
N ASN A 122 -1.78 -12.95 -8.40
CA ASN A 122 -2.21 -14.31 -8.09
C ASN A 122 -2.33 -15.23 -9.32
N ARG A 123 -2.14 -14.74 -10.55
CA ARG A 123 -2.15 -15.58 -11.77
C ARG A 123 -0.80 -16.20 -12.11
N ALA A 124 0.29 -15.69 -11.57
CA ALA A 124 1.61 -16.26 -11.83
C ALA A 124 2.04 -17.26 -10.75
N PRO A 125 2.91 -18.23 -11.11
CA PRO A 125 3.44 -19.20 -10.17
C PRO A 125 4.16 -18.57 -8.98
N ALA A 126 4.21 -19.28 -7.85
CA ALA A 126 4.80 -18.79 -6.60
C ALA A 126 6.25 -18.30 -6.72
N LYS A 127 7.05 -18.86 -7.66
CA LYS A 127 8.43 -18.41 -7.91
C LYS A 127 8.49 -16.98 -8.45
N VAL A 128 7.54 -16.61 -9.30
CA VAL A 128 7.46 -15.25 -9.88
C VAL A 128 6.98 -14.27 -8.83
N GLN A 129 5.95 -14.63 -8.07
CA GLN A 129 5.47 -13.84 -6.94
C GLN A 129 6.61 -13.57 -5.95
N SER A 130 7.37 -14.62 -5.59
CA SER A 130 8.50 -14.51 -4.66
C SER A 130 9.59 -13.56 -5.16
N ALA A 131 9.91 -13.56 -6.45
CA ALA A 131 10.91 -12.67 -7.03
C ALA A 131 10.50 -11.18 -6.90
N LEU A 132 9.22 -10.85 -7.14
CA LEU A 132 8.73 -9.49 -6.94
C LEU A 132 8.73 -9.11 -5.45
N LEU A 133 8.27 -10.02 -4.57
CA LEU A 133 8.18 -9.76 -3.13
C LEU A 133 9.56 -9.64 -2.47
N GLU A 134 10.58 -10.31 -3.00
CA GLU A 134 11.97 -10.13 -2.59
C GLU A 134 12.49 -8.75 -3.01
N ALA A 135 12.26 -8.35 -4.27
CA ALA A 135 12.61 -7.03 -4.75
C ALA A 135 11.96 -5.90 -3.94
N MET A 136 10.69 -6.09 -3.53
CA MET A 136 9.96 -5.15 -2.67
C MET A 136 10.60 -5.00 -1.28
N GLN A 137 11.10 -6.09 -0.72
CA GLN A 137 11.65 -6.09 0.64
C GLN A 137 13.09 -5.59 0.68
N GLU A 138 13.90 -6.04 -0.28
CA GLU A 138 15.34 -5.79 -0.29
C GLU A 138 15.73 -4.50 -1.03
N HIS A 139 14.80 -3.88 -1.78
CA HIS A 139 15.03 -2.72 -2.65
C HIS A 139 16.19 -2.92 -3.63
N GLN A 140 16.50 -4.18 -3.93
CA GLN A 140 17.56 -4.59 -4.86
C GLN A 140 17.20 -5.91 -5.53
N VAL A 141 17.87 -6.21 -6.63
CA VAL A 141 17.71 -7.43 -7.42
C VAL A 141 19.07 -7.97 -7.81
N THR A 142 19.27 -9.26 -7.66
CA THR A 142 20.49 -9.96 -8.15
C THR A 142 20.20 -10.61 -9.50
N ILE A 143 21.01 -10.29 -10.51
CA ILE A 143 20.93 -10.85 -11.86
C ILE A 143 22.32 -11.42 -12.20
N GLY A 144 22.41 -12.76 -12.31
CA GLY A 144 23.70 -13.42 -12.39
C GLY A 144 24.54 -13.17 -11.13
N ASP A 145 25.75 -12.66 -11.31
CA ASP A 145 26.69 -12.39 -10.21
C ASP A 145 26.64 -10.94 -9.71
N SER A 146 25.69 -10.13 -10.20
CA SER A 146 25.63 -8.70 -9.90
C SER A 146 24.32 -8.32 -9.22
N THR A 147 24.41 -7.50 -8.15
CA THR A 147 23.27 -6.94 -7.45
C THR A 147 23.06 -5.48 -7.85
N PHE A 148 21.83 -5.14 -8.17
CA PHE A 148 21.42 -3.82 -8.64
C PHE A 148 20.36 -3.26 -7.68
N THR A 149 20.57 -2.03 -7.21
CA THR A 149 19.55 -1.30 -6.43
C THR A 149 18.40 -0.87 -7.32
N LEU A 150 17.20 -0.91 -6.79
CA LEU A 150 16.01 -0.37 -7.44
C LEU A 150 15.96 1.16 -7.30
N PRO A 151 15.27 1.87 -8.21
CA PRO A 151 15.09 3.31 -8.07
C PRO A 151 14.29 3.66 -6.82
N ASP A 152 14.58 4.80 -6.19
CA ASP A 152 13.84 5.32 -5.03
C ASP A 152 13.20 6.67 -5.41
N PRO A 153 11.94 6.94 -5.07
CA PRO A 153 11.01 6.07 -4.35
C PRO A 153 10.61 4.83 -5.17
N PHE A 154 10.40 3.70 -4.48
CA PHE A 154 9.94 2.45 -5.08
C PHE A 154 8.60 2.05 -4.49
N LEU A 155 7.55 2.01 -5.31
CA LEU A 155 6.20 1.65 -4.91
C LEU A 155 5.65 0.56 -5.83
N VAL A 156 5.28 -0.57 -5.25
CA VAL A 156 4.55 -1.63 -5.94
C VAL A 156 3.08 -1.57 -5.56
N LEU A 157 2.22 -1.49 -6.57
CA LEU A 157 0.79 -1.70 -6.48
C LEU A 157 0.49 -3.06 -7.10
N ALA A 158 0.23 -4.06 -6.27
CA ALA A 158 -0.21 -5.37 -6.73
C ALA A 158 -1.73 -5.44 -6.76
N THR A 159 -2.32 -6.10 -7.76
CA THR A 159 -3.76 -6.31 -7.82
C THR A 159 -4.10 -7.78 -7.70
N GLN A 160 -5.24 -8.07 -7.07
CA GLN A 160 -5.88 -9.38 -7.04
C GLN A 160 -7.33 -9.25 -7.48
N ASN A 161 -7.80 -10.22 -8.26
CA ASN A 161 -9.22 -10.34 -8.56
C ASN A 161 -9.83 -11.41 -7.64
N PRO A 162 -10.75 -11.07 -6.74
CA PRO A 162 -11.33 -12.03 -5.81
C PRO A 162 -12.32 -13.01 -6.48
N ILE A 163 -12.82 -12.68 -7.67
CA ILE A 163 -13.85 -13.46 -8.36
C ILE A 163 -13.23 -14.60 -9.17
N GLU A 164 -12.07 -14.39 -9.76
CA GLU A 164 -11.38 -15.39 -10.56
C GLU A 164 -10.60 -16.35 -9.67
N GLN A 165 -11.12 -17.57 -9.49
CA GLN A 165 -10.47 -18.63 -8.71
C GLN A 165 -9.75 -19.65 -9.59
N GLU A 166 -10.20 -19.88 -10.83
CA GLU A 166 -9.56 -20.83 -11.74
C GLU A 166 -8.20 -20.32 -12.24
N GLY A 167 -7.19 -21.18 -12.15
CA GLY A 167 -5.83 -20.87 -12.62
C GLY A 167 -5.11 -19.84 -11.76
N THR A 168 -5.52 -19.64 -10.50
CA THR A 168 -4.86 -18.73 -9.56
C THR A 168 -4.00 -19.46 -8.53
N TYR A 169 -2.91 -18.81 -8.14
CA TYR A 169 -2.00 -19.22 -7.08
C TYR A 169 -2.13 -18.23 -5.93
N MET A 170 -2.83 -18.62 -4.88
CA MET A 170 -3.00 -17.74 -3.71
C MET A 170 -1.63 -17.37 -3.11
N LEU A 171 -1.48 -16.10 -2.76
CA LEU A 171 -0.31 -15.65 -2.00
C LEU A 171 -0.37 -16.23 -0.58
N PRO A 172 0.69 -16.92 -0.10
CA PRO A 172 0.77 -17.32 1.29
C PRO A 172 0.70 -16.11 2.23
N GLU A 173 0.12 -16.28 3.41
CA GLU A 173 -0.06 -15.22 4.42
C GLU A 173 1.24 -14.47 4.73
N ALA A 174 2.36 -15.19 4.90
CA ALA A 174 3.67 -14.61 5.12
C ALA A 174 4.16 -13.71 3.97
N GLN A 175 3.65 -13.91 2.76
CA GLN A 175 3.93 -13.09 1.60
C GLN A 175 3.02 -11.87 1.53
N VAL A 176 1.74 -12.03 1.85
CA VAL A 176 0.77 -10.94 1.92
C VAL A 176 1.14 -9.94 3.04
N ASP A 177 1.71 -10.40 4.16
CA ASP A 177 2.20 -9.54 5.27
C ASP A 177 3.31 -8.54 4.84
N ARG A 178 3.94 -8.73 3.68
CA ARG A 178 4.94 -7.79 3.12
C ARG A 178 4.30 -6.52 2.55
N PHE A 179 3.03 -6.58 2.15
CA PHE A 179 2.29 -5.38 1.76
C PHE A 179 1.93 -4.58 3.01
N MET A 180 2.15 -3.27 2.94
CA MET A 180 1.82 -2.38 4.05
C MET A 180 0.30 -2.27 4.23
N LEU A 181 -0.40 -2.06 3.11
CA LEU A 181 -1.85 -1.95 3.05
C LEU A 181 -2.43 -3.01 2.11
N LYS A 182 -3.55 -3.60 2.51
CA LYS A 182 -4.47 -4.31 1.63
C LYS A 182 -5.75 -3.48 1.53
N VAL A 183 -6.00 -2.93 0.36
CA VAL A 183 -7.13 -2.03 0.11
C VAL A 183 -8.19 -2.76 -0.71
N VAL A 184 -9.41 -2.75 -0.23
CA VAL A 184 -10.58 -3.25 -0.97
C VAL A 184 -11.24 -2.08 -1.68
N ILE A 185 -11.48 -2.25 -2.98
CA ILE A 185 -12.09 -1.24 -3.82
C ILE A 185 -13.48 -1.70 -4.21
N ASP A 186 -14.46 -0.90 -3.85
CA ASP A 186 -15.86 -1.09 -4.22
C ASP A 186 -16.22 -0.39 -5.54
N TYR A 187 -17.38 -0.75 -6.08
CA TYR A 187 -17.94 -0.06 -7.22
C TYR A 187 -18.22 1.41 -6.91
N PRO A 188 -18.11 2.29 -7.92
CA PRO A 188 -18.49 3.69 -7.76
C PRO A 188 -19.98 3.81 -7.41
N THR A 189 -20.32 4.89 -6.73
CA THR A 189 -21.74 5.27 -6.52
C THR A 189 -22.40 5.64 -7.86
N LEU A 190 -23.73 5.63 -7.89
CA LEU A 190 -24.48 6.01 -9.11
C LEU A 190 -24.08 7.39 -9.66
N GLU A 191 -23.82 8.35 -8.77
CA GLU A 191 -23.42 9.70 -9.19
C GLU A 191 -21.98 9.73 -9.72
N GLU A 192 -21.07 8.99 -9.11
CA GLU A 192 -19.70 8.82 -9.61
C GLU A 192 -19.68 8.10 -10.96
N GLU A 193 -20.52 7.06 -11.14
CA GLU A 193 -20.60 6.34 -12.42
C GLU A 193 -21.11 7.24 -13.56
N LYS A 194 -22.07 8.12 -13.29
CA LYS A 194 -22.49 9.16 -14.25
C LYS A 194 -21.35 10.10 -14.64
N LEU A 195 -20.50 10.47 -13.66
CA LEU A 195 -19.31 11.28 -13.92
C LEU A 195 -18.30 10.51 -14.76
N VAL A 196 -18.02 9.24 -14.43
CA VAL A 196 -17.14 8.36 -15.22
C VAL A 196 -17.61 8.29 -16.67
N ILE A 197 -18.92 8.09 -16.93
CA ILE A 197 -19.48 8.08 -18.28
C ILE A 197 -19.21 9.42 -18.97
N ARG A 198 -19.50 10.52 -18.30
CA ARG A 198 -19.35 11.88 -18.87
C ARG A 198 -17.90 12.16 -19.25
N GLU A 199 -16.94 11.83 -18.36
CA GLU A 199 -15.51 12.06 -18.60
C GLU A 199 -14.98 11.18 -19.75
N ASN A 200 -15.44 9.92 -19.86
CA ASN A 200 -14.99 9.01 -20.93
C ASN A 200 -15.66 9.28 -22.29
N LEU A 201 -16.72 10.07 -22.33
CA LEU A 201 -17.34 10.52 -23.58
C LEU A 201 -16.71 11.81 -24.13
N GLN A 202 -15.80 12.43 -23.40
CA GLN A 202 -15.03 13.58 -23.89
C GLN A 202 -13.99 13.15 -24.92
N GLU A 203 -13.67 14.02 -25.88
CA GLU A 203 -12.69 13.73 -26.94
C GLU A 203 -11.24 13.55 -26.43
N SER A 204 -10.93 14.07 -25.25
CA SER A 204 -9.59 13.96 -24.66
C SER A 204 -9.64 13.76 -23.15
N MET A 205 -8.82 12.84 -22.66
CA MET A 205 -8.59 12.72 -21.22
C MET A 205 -7.78 13.90 -20.70
N PRO A 206 -8.02 14.34 -19.43
CA PRO A 206 -7.21 15.38 -18.81
C PRO A 206 -5.73 15.01 -18.81
N VAL A 207 -4.88 15.94 -19.23
CA VAL A 207 -3.42 15.79 -19.16
C VAL A 207 -2.98 16.32 -17.80
N VAL A 208 -2.32 15.47 -17.01
CA VAL A 208 -1.72 15.88 -15.76
C VAL A 208 -0.24 16.25 -15.96
N HIS A 209 0.21 17.25 -15.23
CA HIS A 209 1.61 17.69 -15.23
C HIS A 209 2.26 17.36 -13.89
N PRO A 210 3.58 17.09 -13.86
CA PRO A 210 4.31 16.89 -12.63
C PRO A 210 4.11 18.03 -11.63
N VAL A 211 3.82 17.71 -10.40
CA VAL A 211 3.62 18.66 -9.29
C VAL A 211 4.68 18.53 -8.21
N ILE A 212 5.42 17.42 -8.24
CA ILE A 212 6.51 17.12 -7.31
C ILE A 212 7.50 16.16 -7.98
N THR A 213 8.75 16.22 -7.59
CA THR A 213 9.81 15.31 -8.06
C THR A 213 9.98 14.11 -7.13
N ALA A 214 10.61 13.03 -7.64
CA ALA A 214 10.98 11.87 -6.86
C ALA A 214 11.84 12.26 -5.62
N ASN A 215 12.78 13.19 -5.77
CA ASN A 215 13.64 13.65 -4.66
C ASN A 215 12.85 14.36 -3.57
N GLU A 216 11.89 15.21 -3.93
CA GLU A 216 11.02 15.88 -2.96
C GLU A 216 10.14 14.89 -2.20
N ILE A 217 9.72 13.77 -2.83
CA ILE A 217 9.04 12.67 -2.11
C ILE A 217 9.97 12.04 -1.06
N LEU A 218 11.25 11.85 -1.37
CA LEU A 218 12.22 11.31 -0.40
C LEU A 218 12.45 12.26 0.78
N GLU A 219 12.45 13.56 0.53
CA GLU A 219 12.51 14.58 1.60
C GLU A 219 11.24 14.55 2.44
N ALA A 220 10.06 14.47 1.80
CA ALA A 220 8.78 14.35 2.51
C ALA A 220 8.73 13.08 3.38
N ARG A 221 9.25 11.94 2.93
CA ARG A 221 9.38 10.73 3.75
C ARG A 221 10.20 10.94 5.02
N ARG A 222 11.24 11.80 4.99
CA ARG A 222 12.02 12.14 6.19
C ARG A 222 11.18 12.96 7.15
N VAL A 223 10.44 13.93 6.64
CA VAL A 223 9.55 14.78 7.46
C VAL A 223 8.39 13.97 8.06
N VAL A 224 7.83 13.01 7.34
CA VAL A 224 6.80 12.08 7.87
C VAL A 224 7.32 11.27 9.07
N LYS A 225 8.62 10.92 9.09
CA LYS A 225 9.22 10.22 10.25
C LYS A 225 9.28 11.09 11.50
N ASP A 226 9.29 12.42 11.34
CA ASP A 226 9.31 13.38 12.44
C ASP A 226 7.91 13.66 13.02
N VAL A 227 6.82 13.24 12.33
CA VAL A 227 5.45 13.34 12.88
C VAL A 227 5.39 12.66 14.24
N TYR A 228 5.00 13.43 15.25
CA TYR A 228 5.01 12.99 16.64
C TYR A 228 3.94 11.92 16.92
N ILE A 229 4.33 10.87 17.61
CA ILE A 229 3.41 9.87 18.18
C ILE A 229 3.62 9.86 19.70
N ASP A 230 2.58 10.21 20.44
CA ASP A 230 2.57 10.13 21.89
C ASP A 230 2.61 8.65 22.36
N ASP A 231 3.21 8.41 23.54
CA ASP A 231 3.27 7.05 24.11
C ASP A 231 1.89 6.42 24.31
N LYS A 232 0.88 7.22 24.60
CA LYS A 232 -0.50 6.73 24.71
C LYS A 232 -1.05 6.25 23.36
N ILE A 233 -0.68 6.92 22.26
CA ILE A 233 -1.05 6.47 20.91
C ILE A 233 -0.27 5.21 20.54
N MET A 234 1.01 5.11 20.91
CA MET A 234 1.78 3.87 20.73
C MET A 234 1.16 2.71 21.51
N GLN A 235 0.71 2.95 22.74
CA GLN A 235 0.01 1.95 23.55
C GLN A 235 -1.31 1.55 22.86
N TYR A 236 -2.10 2.51 22.38
CA TYR A 236 -3.36 2.25 21.66
C TYR A 236 -3.15 1.38 20.42
N ILE A 237 -2.11 1.68 19.61
CA ILE A 237 -1.72 0.85 18.47
C ILE A 237 -1.36 -0.57 18.90
N ALA A 238 -0.56 -0.71 19.97
CA ALA A 238 -0.18 -2.01 20.52
C ALA A 238 -1.41 -2.78 21.01
N ASP A 239 -2.33 -2.14 21.72
CA ASP A 239 -3.54 -2.74 22.24
C ASP A 239 -4.46 -3.25 21.12
N ILE A 240 -4.65 -2.48 20.05
CA ILE A 240 -5.41 -2.93 18.87
C ILE A 240 -4.79 -4.22 18.31
N VAL A 241 -3.47 -4.26 18.10
CA VAL A 241 -2.82 -5.44 17.54
C VAL A 241 -2.81 -6.61 18.52
N PHE A 242 -2.62 -6.37 19.82
CA PHE A 242 -2.71 -7.40 20.86
C PHE A 242 -4.14 -7.98 20.97
N ALA A 243 -5.17 -7.17 20.80
CA ALA A 243 -6.56 -7.64 20.81
C ALA A 243 -6.84 -8.63 19.65
N THR A 244 -6.11 -8.56 18.53
CA THR A 244 -6.22 -9.57 17.47
C THR A 244 -5.65 -10.93 17.87
N ARG A 245 -4.72 -10.98 18.86
CA ARG A 245 -4.06 -12.22 19.35
C ARG A 245 -4.69 -12.77 20.62
N TYR A 246 -5.15 -11.86 21.49
CA TYR A 246 -5.67 -12.15 22.84
C TYR A 246 -6.96 -11.38 23.08
N PRO A 247 -8.02 -11.61 22.26
CA PRO A 247 -9.26 -10.81 22.32
C PRO A 247 -9.96 -10.92 23.67
N GLU A 248 -9.80 -12.04 24.38
CA GLU A 248 -10.35 -12.26 25.72
C GLU A 248 -9.84 -11.24 26.76
N ARG A 249 -8.64 -10.68 26.56
CA ARG A 249 -8.08 -9.65 27.46
C ARG A 249 -8.71 -8.27 27.23
N TYR A 250 -9.37 -8.09 26.09
CA TYR A 250 -10.02 -6.85 25.66
C TYR A 250 -11.55 -6.97 25.67
N GLN A 251 -12.09 -7.90 26.48
CA GLN A 251 -13.54 -8.13 26.64
C GLN A 251 -14.24 -8.57 25.34
N LEU A 252 -13.54 -9.35 24.52
CA LEU A 252 -14.00 -9.95 23.27
C LEU A 252 -13.76 -11.46 23.26
N PRO A 253 -14.21 -12.22 24.30
CA PRO A 253 -13.92 -13.64 24.41
C PRO A 253 -14.48 -14.48 23.25
N GLU A 254 -15.58 -14.01 22.63
CA GLU A 254 -16.22 -14.62 21.47
C GLU A 254 -15.30 -14.68 20.24
N LEU A 255 -14.42 -13.71 20.07
CA LEU A 255 -13.48 -13.67 18.95
C LEU A 255 -12.35 -14.69 19.08
N LYS A 256 -12.10 -15.25 20.26
CA LYS A 256 -11.01 -16.19 20.49
C LYS A 256 -11.07 -17.44 19.61
N GLN A 257 -12.27 -17.96 19.38
CA GLN A 257 -12.48 -19.13 18.52
C GLN A 257 -12.61 -18.75 17.03
N MET A 258 -12.84 -17.48 16.74
CA MET A 258 -13.04 -16.97 15.40
C MET A 258 -11.72 -16.58 14.70
N ILE A 259 -10.65 -16.36 15.48
CA ILE A 259 -9.33 -15.95 14.96
C ILE A 259 -8.35 -17.11 15.10
N THR A 260 -7.74 -17.55 13.98
CA THR A 260 -6.68 -18.57 13.97
C THR A 260 -5.31 -17.97 14.27
N PHE A 261 -5.04 -16.79 13.77
CA PHE A 261 -3.83 -16.00 14.10
C PHE A 261 -4.14 -14.50 13.99
N GLY A 262 -3.47 -13.70 14.81
CA GLY A 262 -3.57 -12.25 14.82
C GLY A 262 -2.35 -11.56 14.21
N GLY A 263 -2.39 -10.23 14.16
CA GLY A 263 -1.35 -9.39 13.57
C GLY A 263 0.05 -9.64 14.15
N SER A 264 1.07 -9.73 13.29
CA SER A 264 2.49 -9.80 13.66
C SER A 264 3.00 -8.44 14.20
N PRO A 265 4.24 -8.34 14.73
CA PRO A 265 4.84 -7.04 15.05
C PRO A 265 4.90 -6.08 13.84
N ARG A 266 4.93 -6.60 12.60
CA ARG A 266 4.81 -5.78 11.39
C ARG A 266 3.48 -5.02 11.35
N ALA A 267 2.40 -5.60 11.87
CA ALA A 267 1.11 -4.92 11.97
C ALA A 267 1.22 -3.63 12.81
N SER A 268 1.82 -3.69 13.99
CA SER A 268 2.02 -2.52 14.86
C SER A 268 2.91 -1.46 14.20
N ILE A 269 4.02 -1.89 13.58
CA ILE A 269 4.95 -1.00 12.88
C ILE A 269 4.25 -0.31 11.70
N ASN A 270 3.52 -1.06 10.88
CA ASN A 270 2.83 -0.52 9.71
C ASN A 270 1.66 0.37 10.12
N LEU A 271 0.95 0.04 11.21
CA LEU A 271 -0.12 0.88 11.74
C LEU A 271 0.44 2.24 12.21
N ALA A 272 1.58 2.25 12.91
CA ALA A 272 2.25 3.48 13.32
C ALA A 272 2.75 4.31 12.12
N LYS A 273 3.39 3.66 11.13
CA LYS A 273 3.86 4.33 9.91
C LYS A 273 2.72 4.92 9.10
N ALA A 274 1.65 4.14 8.88
CA ALA A 274 0.47 4.58 8.13
C ALA A 274 -0.24 5.75 8.83
N SER A 275 -0.36 5.70 10.17
CA SER A 275 -0.97 6.78 10.96
C SER A 275 -0.16 8.08 10.87
N ARG A 276 1.19 8.00 10.88
CA ARG A 276 2.06 9.18 10.65
C ARG A 276 1.84 9.79 9.27
N ALA A 277 1.84 8.97 8.23
CA ALA A 277 1.60 9.42 6.87
C ALA A 277 0.19 10.00 6.72
N TYR A 278 -0.81 9.40 7.36
CA TYR A 278 -2.17 9.93 7.34
C TYR A 278 -2.27 11.29 8.03
N ALA A 279 -1.65 11.46 9.22
CA ALA A 279 -1.58 12.76 9.90
C ALA A 279 -0.88 13.81 9.03
N PHE A 280 0.22 13.46 8.35
CA PHE A 280 0.92 14.32 7.41
C PHE A 280 0.04 14.76 6.23
N ILE A 281 -0.71 13.82 5.63
CA ILE A 281 -1.68 14.11 4.56
C ILE A 281 -2.79 15.06 5.04
N LYS A 282 -3.11 15.02 6.34
CA LYS A 282 -4.04 15.95 7.00
C LYS A 282 -3.36 17.24 7.49
N HIS A 283 -2.14 17.52 7.04
CA HIS A 283 -1.34 18.71 7.39
C HIS A 283 -1.12 18.87 8.89
N ARG A 284 -0.91 17.76 9.61
CA ARG A 284 -0.78 17.74 11.06
C ARG A 284 0.52 17.10 11.50
N GLY A 285 1.21 17.72 12.47
CA GLY A 285 2.51 17.31 12.99
C GLY A 285 2.45 16.22 14.07
N TYR A 286 1.28 15.71 14.42
CA TYR A 286 1.09 14.69 15.44
C TYR A 286 -0.04 13.74 15.08
N VAL A 287 0.05 12.49 15.57
CA VAL A 287 -0.95 11.46 15.35
C VAL A 287 -2.04 11.54 16.42
N VAL A 288 -3.29 11.37 16.00
CA VAL A 288 -4.47 11.24 16.88
C VAL A 288 -5.10 9.85 16.72
N PRO A 289 -5.92 9.39 17.68
CA PRO A 289 -6.57 8.07 17.60
C PRO A 289 -7.37 7.84 16.30
N GLU A 290 -7.96 8.90 15.76
CA GLU A 290 -8.73 8.85 14.50
C GLU A 290 -7.84 8.48 13.30
N ASP A 291 -6.57 8.87 13.29
CA ASP A 291 -5.64 8.49 12.23
C ASP A 291 -5.36 6.99 12.27
N VAL A 292 -5.18 6.44 13.47
CA VAL A 292 -4.99 4.99 13.66
C VAL A 292 -6.22 4.23 13.19
N ARG A 293 -7.42 4.69 13.54
CA ARG A 293 -8.69 4.09 13.11
C ARG A 293 -8.88 4.16 11.61
N ALA A 294 -8.52 5.27 10.99
CA ALA A 294 -8.68 5.48 9.54
C ALA A 294 -7.90 4.47 8.70
N VAL A 295 -6.73 4.02 9.16
CA VAL A 295 -5.86 3.11 8.42
C VAL A 295 -5.92 1.66 8.93
N ALA A 296 -6.59 1.40 10.05
CA ALA A 296 -6.57 0.11 10.74
C ALA A 296 -7.08 -1.05 9.88
N HIS A 297 -8.17 -0.87 9.14
CA HIS A 297 -8.73 -1.90 8.27
C HIS A 297 -7.75 -2.31 7.18
N ASP A 298 -7.15 -1.34 6.49
CA ASP A 298 -6.22 -1.60 5.39
C ASP A 298 -4.91 -2.23 5.87
N VAL A 299 -4.46 -1.89 7.08
CA VAL A 299 -3.26 -2.50 7.67
C VAL A 299 -3.52 -3.89 8.21
N LEU A 300 -4.71 -4.17 8.78
CA LEU A 300 -4.94 -5.38 9.56
C LEU A 300 -5.69 -6.49 8.80
N ARG A 301 -6.52 -6.17 7.78
CA ARG A 301 -7.42 -7.17 7.14
C ARG A 301 -6.71 -8.39 6.57
N HIS A 302 -5.47 -8.25 6.14
CA HIS A 302 -4.65 -9.34 5.59
C HIS A 302 -3.68 -9.95 6.63
N ARG A 303 -3.85 -9.59 7.90
CA ARG A 303 -2.99 -10.02 9.02
C ARG A 303 -3.76 -10.74 10.11
N ILE A 304 -5.05 -11.00 9.87
CA ILE A 304 -5.93 -11.74 10.76
C ILE A 304 -6.48 -12.92 9.98
N GLY A 305 -6.17 -14.13 10.45
CA GLY A 305 -6.71 -15.37 9.88
C GLY A 305 -8.03 -15.73 10.55
N LEU A 306 -9.02 -16.07 9.74
CA LEU A 306 -10.31 -16.54 10.20
C LEU A 306 -10.30 -18.05 10.46
N SER A 307 -11.10 -18.51 11.41
CA SER A 307 -11.39 -19.92 11.60
C SER A 307 -12.51 -20.38 10.68
N TYR A 308 -12.63 -21.68 10.46
CA TYR A 308 -13.79 -22.26 9.75
C TYR A 308 -15.12 -21.91 10.39
N GLU A 309 -15.14 -21.73 11.72
CA GLU A 309 -16.34 -21.32 12.46
C GLU A 309 -16.73 -19.86 12.13
N ALA A 310 -15.74 -18.97 12.01
CA ALA A 310 -15.97 -17.59 11.56
C ALA A 310 -16.52 -17.56 10.14
N GLU A 311 -15.94 -18.33 9.22
CA GLU A 311 -16.42 -18.43 7.84
C GLU A 311 -17.84 -18.99 7.75
N ALA A 312 -18.16 -20.04 8.53
CA ALA A 312 -19.49 -20.63 8.59
C ALA A 312 -20.56 -19.65 9.13
N THR A 313 -20.16 -18.69 9.98
CA THR A 313 -21.06 -17.66 10.53
C THR A 313 -21.06 -16.36 9.71
N ASN A 314 -20.39 -16.32 8.55
CA ASN A 314 -20.19 -15.12 7.73
C ASN A 314 -19.58 -13.94 8.50
N LEU A 315 -18.71 -14.24 9.46
CA LEU A 315 -17.93 -13.23 10.15
C LEU A 315 -16.72 -12.86 9.27
N THR A 316 -16.55 -11.58 8.99
CA THR A 316 -15.46 -11.06 8.15
C THR A 316 -14.36 -10.43 8.98
N THR A 317 -13.14 -10.33 8.43
CA THR A 317 -12.04 -9.61 9.08
C THR A 317 -12.39 -8.15 9.36
N GLU A 318 -13.17 -7.51 8.49
CA GLU A 318 -13.66 -6.14 8.66
C GLU A 318 -14.51 -5.98 9.91
N LYS A 319 -15.42 -6.94 10.17
CA LYS A 319 -16.27 -6.93 11.39
C LYS A 319 -15.40 -7.12 12.63
N ILE A 320 -14.47 -8.08 12.61
CA ILE A 320 -13.54 -8.32 13.73
C ILE A 320 -12.72 -7.07 14.03
N ILE A 321 -12.13 -6.43 13.01
CA ILE A 321 -11.35 -5.20 13.19
C ILE A 321 -12.23 -4.09 13.76
N SER A 322 -13.44 -3.93 13.26
CA SER A 322 -14.38 -2.91 13.74
C SER A 322 -14.76 -3.14 15.20
N GLU A 323 -15.00 -4.39 15.62
CA GLU A 323 -15.30 -4.74 17.02
C GLU A 323 -14.10 -4.45 17.93
N ILE A 324 -12.88 -4.81 17.52
CA ILE A 324 -11.65 -4.52 18.26
C ILE A 324 -11.45 -3.00 18.43
N ILE A 325 -11.55 -2.23 17.33
CA ILE A 325 -11.38 -0.76 17.37
C ILE A 325 -12.41 -0.08 18.28
N ASN A 326 -13.63 -0.60 18.31
CA ASN A 326 -14.70 -0.03 19.14
C ASN A 326 -14.55 -0.42 20.61
N LYS A 327 -13.85 -1.51 20.92
CA LYS A 327 -13.71 -2.03 22.28
C LYS A 327 -12.44 -1.57 22.98
N VAL A 328 -11.34 -1.46 22.22
CA VAL A 328 -10.06 -0.97 22.76
C VAL A 328 -10.21 0.47 23.21
N GLN A 329 -9.77 0.73 24.44
CA GLN A 329 -9.89 2.06 25.06
C GLN A 329 -9.09 3.09 24.28
N VAL A 330 -9.75 4.17 23.89
CA VAL A 330 -9.12 5.34 23.25
C VAL A 330 -8.40 6.15 24.34
N PRO A 331 -7.13 6.58 24.10
CA PRO A 331 -6.34 7.33 25.06
C PRO A 331 -6.86 8.74 25.34
#